data_2691bed1b84d56e1b67e995b32d4c7ef
#
_entry.id   2691bed1b84d56e1b67e995b32d4c7ef
#
_cell.length_a   1.000
_cell.length_b   1.000
_cell.length_c   1.000
_cell.angle_alpha   90.00
_cell.angle_beta   90.00
_cell.angle_gamma   90.00
#
_symmetry.space_group_name_H-M   'P 1'
#
loop_
_entity.id
_entity.type
_entity.pdbx_description
1 polymer ?
#
loop_
_entity_poly.entity_id
_entity_poly.type
_entity_poly.pdbx_seq_one_letter_code
_entity_poly.pdbx_strand_id
1 'polypeptide(L)'
;LIYRHLKKNLFILGILLSITGVILGLFVPKVIGQFLARHFLVDLLEHPIKLIGYLSLFSLINVIKVFGNYLICRVGNLAIKKVQVTIYSDLLHSEVSALDNFQSGDIASRLTNDMSAVLNFITVVLPNLFMNVLILLGSIYFLWTISSSLTLMSLLLMPLIALVMVPMGHKLENSYSNYQKGLGDISSRISHKFTHFRLMKAFQGEESELHSMTG
;
A
#
# COMPACT_ATOMS: atom_id res chain seq x y z
N LEU A 1 -2.95 -3.63 -22.23
CA LEU A 1 -4.07 -4.53 -21.92
C LEU A 1 -4.97 -3.95 -20.83
N ILE A 2 -4.47 -3.63 -19.65
CA ILE A 2 -5.23 -3.11 -18.49
C ILE A 2 -6.02 -1.84 -18.85
N TYR A 3 -5.40 -0.89 -19.55
CA TYR A 3 -6.02 0.38 -19.94
C TYR A 3 -7.28 0.22 -20.82
N ARG A 4 -7.37 -0.85 -21.61
CA ARG A 4 -8.52 -1.18 -22.47
C ARG A 4 -9.75 -1.62 -21.67
N HIS A 5 -9.54 -2.22 -20.51
CA HIS A 5 -10.60 -2.77 -19.65
C HIS A 5 -11.00 -1.85 -18.49
N LEU A 6 -10.27 -0.75 -18.27
CA LEU A 6 -10.60 0.23 -17.26
C LEU A 6 -11.89 0.99 -17.62
N LYS A 7 -12.82 1.08 -16.68
CA LYS A 7 -13.95 2.02 -16.75
C LYS A 7 -13.41 3.43 -16.46
N LYS A 8 -12.86 4.08 -17.49
CA LYS A 8 -12.12 5.36 -17.41
C LYS A 8 -12.86 6.43 -16.61
N ASN A 9 -14.17 6.59 -16.88
CA ASN A 9 -14.97 7.63 -16.22
C ASN A 9 -15.05 7.45 -14.70
N LEU A 10 -15.23 6.21 -14.22
CA LEU A 10 -15.26 5.91 -12.79
C LEU A 10 -13.87 6.03 -12.14
N PHE A 11 -12.82 5.68 -12.86
CA PHE A 11 -11.44 5.83 -12.39
C PHE A 11 -11.06 7.30 -12.25
N ILE A 12 -11.36 8.12 -13.26
CA ILE A 12 -11.15 9.58 -13.23
C ILE A 12 -11.97 10.21 -12.11
N LEU A 13 -13.21 9.81 -11.94
CA LEU A 13 -14.07 10.29 -10.85
C LEU A 13 -13.47 9.95 -9.47
N GLY A 14 -12.94 8.74 -9.30
CA GLY A 14 -12.24 8.35 -8.06
C GLY A 14 -11.01 9.22 -7.78
N ILE A 15 -10.20 9.50 -8.82
CA ILE A 15 -9.05 10.39 -8.71
C ILE A 15 -9.49 11.81 -8.35
N LEU A 16 -10.49 12.37 -9.03
CA LEU A 16 -11.00 13.71 -8.76
C LEU A 16 -11.52 13.85 -7.33
N LEU A 17 -12.29 12.87 -6.84
CA LEU A 17 -12.77 12.84 -5.46
C LEU A 17 -11.61 12.78 -4.47
N SER A 18 -10.61 11.95 -4.73
CA SER A 18 -9.43 11.85 -3.86
C SER A 18 -8.64 13.16 -3.84
N ILE A 19 -8.43 13.80 -4.99
CA ILE A 19 -7.77 15.12 -5.09
C ILE A 19 -8.57 16.17 -4.31
N THR A 20 -9.89 16.22 -4.49
CA THR A 20 -10.77 17.15 -3.77
C THR A 20 -10.64 16.95 -2.26
N GLY A 21 -10.66 15.70 -1.80
CA GLY A 21 -10.46 15.38 -0.38
C GLY A 21 -9.09 15.80 0.15
N VAL A 22 -8.02 15.67 -0.66
CA VAL A 22 -6.67 16.14 -0.31
C VAL A 22 -6.63 17.67 -0.21
N ILE A 23 -7.16 18.38 -1.20
CA ILE A 23 -7.19 19.85 -1.21
C ILE A 23 -7.95 20.36 0.00
N LEU A 24 -9.15 19.83 0.26
CA LEU A 24 -9.93 20.20 1.43
C LEU A 24 -9.20 19.87 2.75
N GLY A 25 -8.48 18.75 2.79
CA GLY A 25 -7.66 18.35 3.94
C GLY A 25 -6.52 19.32 4.25
N LEU A 26 -5.96 20.01 3.23
CA LEU A 26 -4.92 21.03 3.43
C LEU A 26 -5.41 22.27 4.19
N PHE A 27 -6.73 22.53 4.21
CA PHE A 27 -7.29 23.62 5.01
C PHE A 27 -7.50 23.27 6.49
N VAL A 28 -7.47 21.98 6.84
CA VAL A 28 -7.69 21.50 8.21
C VAL A 28 -6.72 22.12 9.22
N PRO A 29 -5.38 22.18 8.98
CA PRO A 29 -4.46 22.81 9.92
C PRO A 29 -4.76 24.28 10.20
N LYS A 30 -5.24 25.01 9.18
CA LYS A 30 -5.63 26.43 9.34
C LYS A 30 -6.84 26.55 10.23
N VAL A 31 -7.83 25.69 10.05
CA VAL A 31 -9.03 25.64 10.90
C VAL A 31 -8.63 25.29 12.32
N ILE A 32 -7.80 24.24 12.52
CA ILE A 32 -7.31 23.85 13.86
C ILE A 32 -6.52 25.00 14.52
N GLY A 33 -5.69 25.72 13.76
CA GLY A 33 -4.97 26.89 14.28
C GLY A 33 -5.90 27.98 14.81
N GLN A 34 -7.04 28.22 14.16
CA GLN A 34 -8.07 29.12 14.64
C GLN A 34 -8.75 28.60 15.92
N PHE A 35 -8.94 27.27 16.04
CA PHE A 35 -9.47 26.63 17.25
C PHE A 35 -8.57 26.81 18.47
N LEU A 36 -7.25 26.80 18.29
CA LEU A 36 -6.29 27.01 19.37
C LEU A 36 -6.23 28.46 19.86
N ALA A 37 -6.79 29.40 19.12
CA ALA A 37 -6.92 30.77 19.59
C ALA A 37 -7.90 30.82 20.80
N ARG A 38 -7.42 31.42 21.91
CA ARG A 38 -8.10 31.40 23.23
C ARG A 38 -9.58 31.84 23.19
N HIS A 39 -9.90 32.80 22.35
CA HIS A 39 -11.29 33.29 22.18
C HIS A 39 -12.20 32.27 21.47
N PHE A 40 -11.65 31.48 20.56
CA PHE A 40 -12.42 30.51 19.82
C PHE A 40 -12.77 29.27 20.64
N LEU A 41 -11.88 28.85 21.55
CA LEU A 41 -12.14 27.72 22.46
C LEU A 41 -13.30 28.05 23.43
N VAL A 42 -13.36 29.27 23.92
CA VAL A 42 -14.46 29.74 24.81
C VAL A 42 -15.79 29.75 24.05
N ASP A 43 -15.83 30.35 22.85
CA ASP A 43 -17.03 30.39 21.99
C ASP A 43 -17.50 28.98 21.59
N LEU A 44 -16.56 28.02 21.43
CA LEU A 44 -16.88 26.64 21.08
C LEU A 44 -17.51 25.86 22.24
N LEU A 45 -17.07 26.12 23.48
CA LEU A 45 -17.62 25.52 24.68
C LEU A 45 -19.01 26.09 24.98
N GLU A 46 -19.24 27.37 24.65
CA GLU A 46 -20.56 28.01 24.79
C GLU A 46 -21.57 27.57 23.71
N HIS A 47 -21.04 27.16 22.53
CA HIS A 47 -21.87 26.74 21.40
C HIS A 47 -21.52 25.35 20.88
N PRO A 48 -21.94 24.25 21.52
CA PRO A 48 -21.59 22.89 21.13
C PRO A 48 -22.07 22.52 19.72
N ILE A 49 -23.05 23.19 19.18
CA ILE A 49 -23.53 22.98 17.79
C ILE A 49 -22.45 23.34 16.77
N LYS A 50 -21.64 24.38 17.02
CA LYS A 50 -20.51 24.74 16.14
C LYS A 50 -19.45 23.63 16.12
N LEU A 51 -19.16 23.04 17.28
CA LEU A 51 -18.20 21.92 17.41
C LEU A 51 -18.67 20.71 16.59
N ILE A 52 -19.93 20.33 16.70
CA ILE A 52 -20.52 19.25 15.92
C ILE A 52 -20.44 19.57 14.42
N GLY A 53 -20.70 20.81 14.02
CA GLY A 53 -20.59 21.28 12.65
C GLY A 53 -19.17 21.10 12.07
N TYR A 54 -18.14 21.47 12.81
CA TYR A 54 -16.75 21.31 12.38
C TYR A 54 -16.33 19.84 12.34
N LEU A 55 -16.72 19.05 13.34
CA LEU A 55 -16.44 17.60 13.35
C LEU A 55 -17.13 16.88 12.18
N SER A 56 -18.37 17.27 11.86
CA SER A 56 -19.09 16.71 10.72
C SER A 56 -18.45 17.08 9.39
N LEU A 57 -17.99 18.33 9.23
CA LEU A 57 -17.26 18.78 8.05
C LEU A 57 -15.94 18.01 7.88
N PHE A 58 -15.17 17.84 8.95
CA PHE A 58 -13.93 17.05 8.94
C PHE A 58 -14.18 15.59 8.58
N SER A 59 -15.22 15.00 9.15
CA SER A 59 -15.65 13.63 8.82
C SER A 59 -16.05 13.53 7.35
N LEU A 60 -16.81 14.49 6.82
CA LEU A 60 -17.24 14.52 5.42
C LEU A 60 -16.03 14.55 4.44
N ILE A 61 -15.01 15.35 4.74
CA ILE A 61 -13.78 15.43 3.94
C ILE A 61 -13.11 14.05 3.85
N ASN A 62 -12.99 13.35 5.00
CA ASN A 62 -12.40 12.02 5.04
C ASN A 62 -13.26 10.98 4.28
N VAL A 63 -14.59 11.06 4.41
CA VAL A 63 -15.52 10.19 3.67
C VAL A 63 -15.34 10.37 2.16
N ILE A 64 -15.23 11.60 1.67
CA ILE A 64 -15.00 11.90 0.24
C ILE A 64 -13.68 11.27 -0.24
N LYS A 65 -12.60 11.41 0.54
CA LYS A 65 -11.29 10.82 0.24
C LYS A 65 -11.34 9.29 0.19
N VAL A 66 -11.95 8.68 1.19
CA VAL A 66 -12.10 7.21 1.28
C VAL A 66 -12.96 6.68 0.13
N PHE A 67 -14.05 7.37 -0.20
CA PHE A 67 -14.91 6.98 -1.31
C PHE A 67 -14.20 7.09 -2.67
N GLY A 68 -13.39 8.13 -2.87
CA GLY A 68 -12.53 8.25 -4.06
C GLY A 68 -11.57 7.07 -4.19
N ASN A 69 -10.87 6.72 -3.11
CA ASN A 69 -9.95 5.59 -3.07
C ASN A 69 -10.67 4.25 -3.29
N TYR A 70 -11.84 4.08 -2.72
CA TYR A 70 -12.70 2.90 -2.96
C TYR A 70 -13.03 2.74 -4.45
N LEU A 71 -13.39 3.82 -5.15
CA LEU A 71 -13.68 3.77 -6.58
C LEU A 71 -12.45 3.35 -7.40
N ILE A 72 -11.27 3.89 -7.08
CA ILE A 72 -10.02 3.53 -7.74
C ILE A 72 -9.74 2.03 -7.56
N CYS A 73 -9.79 1.53 -6.32
CA CYS A 73 -9.59 0.11 -6.02
C CYS A 73 -10.62 -0.78 -6.70
N ARG A 74 -11.90 -0.41 -6.67
CA ARG A 74 -12.97 -1.18 -7.31
C ARG A 74 -12.79 -1.31 -8.83
N VAL A 75 -12.44 -0.20 -9.48
CA VAL A 75 -12.22 -0.20 -10.94
C VAL A 75 -10.95 -0.98 -11.30
N GLY A 76 -9.89 -0.83 -10.52
CA GLY A 76 -8.66 -1.60 -10.68
C GLY A 76 -8.89 -3.11 -10.56
N ASN A 77 -9.57 -3.54 -9.49
CA ASN A 77 -9.91 -4.95 -9.28
C ASN A 77 -10.73 -5.54 -10.46
N LEU A 78 -11.71 -4.79 -10.97
CA LEU A 78 -12.49 -5.23 -12.13
C LEU A 78 -11.66 -5.31 -13.41
N ALA A 79 -10.71 -4.41 -13.60
CA ALA A 79 -9.82 -4.42 -14.76
C ALA A 79 -8.86 -5.63 -14.70
N ILE A 80 -8.24 -5.88 -13.55
CA ILE A 80 -7.33 -7.03 -13.38
C ILE A 80 -8.07 -8.34 -13.56
N LYS A 81 -9.26 -8.50 -12.97
CA LYS A 81 -10.08 -9.70 -13.17
C LYS A 81 -10.31 -9.98 -14.67
N LYS A 82 -10.61 -8.96 -15.46
CA LYS A 82 -10.78 -9.12 -16.91
C LYS A 82 -9.49 -9.52 -17.61
N VAL A 83 -8.36 -8.92 -17.22
CA VAL A 83 -7.04 -9.27 -17.78
C VAL A 83 -6.68 -10.71 -17.44
N GLN A 84 -6.91 -11.15 -16.20
CA GLN A 84 -6.68 -12.54 -15.79
C GLN A 84 -7.51 -13.52 -16.62
N VAL A 85 -8.81 -13.23 -16.80
CA VAL A 85 -9.69 -14.07 -17.63
C VAL A 85 -9.23 -14.10 -19.09
N THR A 86 -8.79 -12.97 -19.64
CA THR A 86 -8.27 -12.92 -21.01
C THR A 86 -7.01 -13.77 -21.16
N ILE A 87 -6.03 -13.60 -20.25
CA ILE A 87 -4.77 -14.38 -20.28
C ILE A 87 -5.08 -15.88 -20.11
N TYR A 88 -6.00 -16.23 -19.20
CA TYR A 88 -6.40 -17.62 -19.01
C TYR A 88 -7.06 -18.20 -20.26
N SER A 89 -7.93 -17.42 -20.93
CA SER A 89 -8.52 -17.82 -22.21
C SER A 89 -7.46 -18.03 -23.30
N ASP A 90 -6.49 -17.11 -23.40
CA ASP A 90 -5.41 -17.20 -24.39
C ASP A 90 -4.53 -18.45 -24.12
N LEU A 91 -4.26 -18.77 -22.85
CA LEU A 91 -3.55 -19.99 -22.47
C LEU A 91 -4.31 -21.27 -22.86
N LEU A 92 -5.64 -21.28 -22.67
CA LEU A 92 -6.47 -22.45 -23.07
C LEU A 92 -6.49 -22.69 -24.59
N HIS A 93 -6.28 -21.66 -25.39
CA HIS A 93 -6.25 -21.75 -26.85
C HIS A 93 -4.84 -21.84 -27.44
N SER A 94 -3.81 -21.82 -26.57
CA SER A 94 -2.43 -21.96 -27.00
C SER A 94 -2.10 -23.44 -27.34
N GLU A 95 -1.11 -23.64 -28.20
CA GLU A 95 -0.63 -24.99 -28.54
C GLU A 95 0.03 -25.65 -27.32
N VAL A 96 -0.20 -26.95 -27.14
CA VAL A 96 0.34 -27.73 -26.02
C VAL A 96 1.86 -27.67 -25.98
N SER A 97 2.52 -27.68 -27.15
CA SER A 97 3.96 -27.55 -27.28
C SER A 97 4.54 -26.25 -26.67
N ALA A 98 3.78 -25.18 -26.67
CA ALA A 98 4.18 -23.91 -26.03
C ALA A 98 4.09 -23.97 -24.52
N LEU A 99 3.21 -24.81 -23.97
CA LEU A 99 2.97 -24.97 -22.53
C LEU A 99 3.91 -26.00 -21.88
N ASP A 100 4.46 -26.95 -22.66
CA ASP A 100 5.36 -28.01 -22.15
C ASP A 100 6.63 -27.46 -21.48
N ASN A 101 7.05 -26.25 -21.86
CA ASN A 101 8.20 -25.57 -21.26
C ASN A 101 7.88 -24.86 -19.92
N PHE A 102 6.61 -24.79 -19.54
CA PHE A 102 6.19 -24.12 -18.31
C PHE A 102 5.66 -25.12 -17.28
N GLN A 103 6.15 -25.03 -16.06
CA GLN A 103 5.53 -25.75 -14.96
C GLN A 103 4.16 -25.13 -14.66
N SER A 104 3.13 -25.96 -14.48
CA SER A 104 1.77 -25.50 -14.17
C SER A 104 1.69 -24.57 -12.96
N GLY A 105 2.56 -24.80 -11.95
CA GLY A 105 2.69 -23.96 -10.78
C GLY A 105 3.25 -22.57 -11.08
N ASP A 106 4.17 -22.42 -12.03
CA ASP A 106 4.74 -21.12 -12.43
C ASP A 106 3.68 -20.25 -13.11
N ILE A 107 2.90 -20.82 -14.02
CA ILE A 107 1.79 -20.11 -14.68
C ILE A 107 0.76 -19.63 -13.65
N ALA A 108 0.35 -20.51 -12.72
CA ALA A 108 -0.59 -20.16 -11.69
C ALA A 108 -0.05 -19.06 -10.77
N SER A 109 1.22 -19.14 -10.38
CA SER A 109 1.89 -18.11 -9.55
C SER A 109 1.95 -16.76 -10.26
N ARG A 110 2.33 -16.71 -11.53
CA ARG A 110 2.36 -15.47 -12.33
C ARG A 110 0.95 -14.86 -12.48
N LEU A 111 -0.05 -15.71 -12.75
CA LEU A 111 -1.44 -15.25 -12.91
C LEU A 111 -2.05 -14.68 -11.62
N THR A 112 -1.59 -15.15 -10.47
CA THR A 112 -2.09 -14.68 -9.16
C THR A 112 -1.22 -13.63 -8.54
N ASN A 113 0.07 -13.90 -8.35
CA ASN A 113 0.98 -13.05 -7.59
C ASN A 113 1.43 -11.83 -8.39
N ASP A 114 1.88 -12.01 -9.64
CA ASP A 114 2.33 -10.90 -10.46
C ASP A 114 1.18 -9.96 -10.81
N MET A 115 -0.01 -10.51 -11.10
CA MET A 115 -1.20 -9.70 -11.34
C MET A 115 -1.64 -8.94 -10.08
N SER A 116 -1.50 -9.53 -8.91
CA SER A 116 -1.78 -8.86 -7.63
C SER A 116 -0.79 -7.72 -7.35
N ALA A 117 0.49 -7.91 -7.66
CA ALA A 117 1.50 -6.87 -7.56
C ALA A 117 1.21 -5.69 -8.51
N VAL A 118 0.86 -5.98 -9.77
CA VAL A 118 0.46 -4.96 -10.75
C VAL A 118 -0.81 -4.22 -10.31
N LEU A 119 -1.79 -4.95 -9.77
CA LEU A 119 -3.00 -4.35 -9.23
C LEU A 119 -2.67 -3.39 -8.10
N ASN A 120 -1.89 -3.84 -7.11
CA ASN A 120 -1.48 -3.01 -5.97
C ASN A 120 -0.72 -1.75 -6.44
N PHE A 121 0.16 -1.89 -7.41
CA PHE A 121 0.88 -0.75 -7.98
C PHE A 121 -0.07 0.30 -8.57
N ILE A 122 -1.03 -0.13 -9.41
CA ILE A 122 -1.94 0.78 -10.11
C ILE A 122 -3.00 1.39 -9.17
N THR A 123 -3.51 0.60 -8.20
CA THR A 123 -4.64 1.03 -7.37
C THR A 123 -4.23 1.66 -6.06
N VAL A 124 -3.04 1.36 -5.56
CA VAL A 124 -2.57 1.84 -4.26
C VAL A 124 -1.32 2.71 -4.41
N VAL A 125 -0.25 2.17 -4.99
CA VAL A 125 1.05 2.85 -4.99
C VAL A 125 1.02 4.11 -5.84
N LEU A 126 0.59 4.01 -7.09
CA LEU A 126 0.58 5.12 -8.04
C LEU A 126 -0.35 6.28 -7.60
N PRO A 127 -1.62 6.05 -7.21
CA PRO A 127 -2.48 7.10 -6.70
C PRO A 127 -1.95 7.73 -5.42
N ASN A 128 -1.45 6.93 -4.46
CA ASN A 128 -0.90 7.46 -3.22
C ASN A 128 0.35 8.31 -3.45
N LEU A 129 1.24 7.90 -4.36
CA LEU A 129 2.42 8.69 -4.73
C LEU A 129 2.01 10.06 -5.24
N PHE A 130 1.05 10.10 -6.16
CA PHE A 130 0.54 11.36 -6.71
C PHE A 130 -0.12 12.23 -5.63
N MET A 131 -0.97 11.65 -4.78
CA MET A 131 -1.63 12.37 -3.69
C MET A 131 -0.62 12.88 -2.65
N ASN A 132 0.39 12.10 -2.30
CA ASN A 132 1.42 12.52 -1.35
C ASN A 132 2.27 13.68 -1.89
N VAL A 133 2.58 13.68 -3.18
CA VAL A 133 3.26 14.83 -3.81
C VAL A 133 2.39 16.08 -3.72
N LEU A 134 1.09 15.97 -4.00
CA LEU A 134 0.16 17.10 -3.87
C LEU A 134 0.07 17.61 -2.42
N ILE A 135 0.01 16.70 -1.44
CA ILE A 135 0.00 17.05 -0.01
C ILE A 135 1.29 17.77 0.35
N LEU A 136 2.43 17.27 -0.08
CA LEU A 136 3.75 17.85 0.20
C LEU A 136 3.85 19.27 -0.35
N LEU A 137 3.55 19.45 -1.63
CA LEU A 137 3.60 20.77 -2.26
C LEU A 137 2.58 21.75 -1.64
N GLY A 138 1.36 21.27 -1.39
CA GLY A 138 0.32 22.07 -0.76
C GLY A 138 0.68 22.44 0.68
N SER A 139 1.27 21.54 1.45
CA SER A 139 1.71 21.81 2.82
C SER A 139 2.85 22.84 2.85
N ILE A 140 3.84 22.73 1.96
CA ILE A 140 4.91 23.73 1.83
C ILE A 140 4.34 25.09 1.51
N TYR A 141 3.43 25.17 0.53
CA TYR A 141 2.77 26.43 0.16
C TYR A 141 2.00 27.03 1.35
N PHE A 142 1.22 26.22 2.08
CA PHE A 142 0.46 26.69 3.26
C PHE A 142 1.39 27.18 4.36
N LEU A 143 2.42 26.40 4.71
CA LEU A 143 3.39 26.81 5.72
C LEU A 143 4.11 28.09 5.35
N TRP A 144 4.45 28.26 4.07
CA TRP A 144 5.10 29.47 3.57
C TRP A 144 4.22 30.72 3.78
N THR A 145 2.92 30.60 3.56
CA THR A 145 1.97 31.72 3.77
C THR A 145 1.78 32.09 5.25
N ILE A 146 2.06 31.17 6.18
CA ILE A 146 1.98 31.41 7.61
C ILE A 146 3.28 32.01 8.13
N SER A 147 4.40 31.40 7.82
CA SER A 147 5.74 31.86 8.22
C SER A 147 6.84 31.23 7.36
N SER A 148 7.50 32.05 6.58
CA SER A 148 8.62 31.60 5.74
C SER A 148 9.81 31.06 6.57
N SER A 149 10.06 31.64 7.74
CA SER A 149 11.14 31.18 8.63
C SER A 149 10.88 29.79 9.19
N LEU A 150 9.64 29.51 9.64
CA LEU A 150 9.26 28.17 10.12
C LEU A 150 9.29 27.13 9.01
N THR A 151 8.89 27.53 7.78
CA THR A 151 8.95 26.64 6.62
C THR A 151 10.37 26.24 6.28
N LEU A 152 11.30 27.21 6.27
CA LEU A 152 12.71 26.93 6.02
C LEU A 152 13.31 26.02 7.11
N MET A 153 13.01 26.25 8.38
CA MET A 153 13.42 25.35 9.47
C MET A 153 12.87 23.93 9.28
N SER A 154 11.59 23.81 8.91
CA SER A 154 10.96 22.49 8.67
C SER A 154 11.59 21.76 7.48
N LEU A 155 11.91 22.49 6.39
CA LEU A 155 12.59 21.93 5.24
C LEU A 155 14.02 21.48 5.55
N LEU A 156 14.70 22.18 6.45
CA LEU A 156 16.05 21.81 6.88
C LEU A 156 16.07 20.54 7.75
N LEU A 157 14.99 20.25 8.45
CA LEU A 157 14.85 18.98 9.20
C LEU A 157 14.70 17.76 8.29
N MET A 158 14.13 17.91 7.08
CA MET A 158 13.94 16.79 6.15
C MET A 158 15.25 16.07 5.78
N PRO A 159 16.31 16.74 5.31
CA PRO A 159 17.58 16.07 5.03
C PRO A 159 18.24 15.48 6.27
N LEU A 160 18.05 16.07 7.45
CA LEU A 160 18.55 15.52 8.70
C LEU A 160 17.88 14.18 9.03
N ILE A 161 16.55 14.10 8.87
CA ILE A 161 15.80 12.85 9.06
C ILE A 161 16.22 11.82 8.01
N ALA A 162 16.37 12.22 6.74
CA ALA A 162 16.80 11.34 5.66
C ALA A 162 18.20 10.75 5.94
N LEU A 163 19.11 11.55 6.48
CA LEU A 163 20.47 11.12 6.82
C LEU A 163 20.51 10.00 7.87
N VAL A 164 19.52 9.95 8.76
CA VAL A 164 19.36 8.87 9.74
C VAL A 164 18.57 7.69 9.15
N MET A 165 17.49 7.98 8.42
CA MET A 165 16.56 6.95 7.94
C MET A 165 17.15 6.10 6.81
N VAL A 166 17.96 6.69 5.91
CA VAL A 166 18.52 5.96 4.76
C VAL A 166 19.47 4.83 5.21
N PRO A 167 20.46 5.05 6.07
CA PRO A 167 21.33 3.97 6.54
C PRO A 167 20.59 2.93 7.39
N MET A 168 19.58 3.36 8.19
CA MET A 168 18.72 2.42 8.91
C MET A 168 17.89 1.54 7.94
N GLY A 169 17.37 2.11 6.85
CA GLY A 169 16.64 1.40 5.82
C GLY A 169 17.48 0.30 5.19
N HIS A 170 18.70 0.60 4.77
CA HIS A 170 19.62 -0.40 4.21
C HIS A 170 19.99 -1.51 5.22
N LYS A 171 20.19 -1.15 6.48
CA LYS A 171 20.46 -2.16 7.51
C LYS A 171 19.27 -3.08 7.75
N LEU A 172 18.05 -2.50 7.73
CA LEU A 172 16.82 -3.26 7.87
C LEU A 172 16.59 -4.19 6.69
N GLU A 173 16.82 -3.71 5.45
CA GLU A 173 16.72 -4.50 4.22
C GLU A 173 17.65 -5.71 4.23
N ASN A 174 18.92 -5.50 4.62
CA ASN A 174 19.89 -6.60 4.75
C ASN A 174 19.46 -7.62 5.83
N SER A 175 18.96 -7.15 6.97
CA SER A 175 18.46 -8.02 8.03
C SER A 175 17.22 -8.80 7.58
N TYR A 176 16.31 -8.16 6.85
CA TYR A 176 15.11 -8.79 6.29
C TYR A 176 15.45 -9.82 5.20
N SER A 177 16.42 -9.52 4.34
CA SER A 177 16.94 -10.46 3.34
C SER A 177 17.52 -11.72 4.00
N ASN A 178 18.33 -11.56 5.05
CA ASN A 178 18.88 -12.67 5.80
C ASN A 178 17.80 -13.49 6.50
N TYR A 179 16.80 -12.83 7.09
CA TYR A 179 15.64 -13.48 7.68
C TYR A 179 14.86 -14.30 6.64
N GLN A 180 14.60 -13.73 5.47
CA GLN A 180 13.92 -14.44 4.36
C GLN A 180 14.70 -15.66 3.87
N LYS A 181 16.03 -15.55 3.76
CA LYS A 181 16.89 -16.70 3.43
C LYS A 181 16.78 -17.80 4.47
N GLY A 182 16.85 -17.43 5.76
CA GLY A 182 16.67 -18.39 6.85
C GLY A 182 15.30 -19.09 6.84
N LEU A 183 14.23 -18.35 6.58
CA LEU A 183 12.89 -18.95 6.39
C LEU A 183 12.83 -19.88 5.18
N GLY A 184 13.48 -19.50 4.07
CA GLY A 184 13.58 -20.34 2.88
C GLY A 184 14.31 -21.66 3.17
N ASP A 185 15.41 -21.61 3.89
CA ASP A 185 16.19 -22.79 4.29
C ASP A 185 15.38 -23.72 5.21
N ILE A 186 14.68 -23.15 6.21
CA ILE A 186 13.80 -23.93 7.09
C ILE A 186 12.67 -24.57 6.28
N SER A 187 12.01 -23.81 5.42
CA SER A 187 10.91 -24.29 4.58
C SER A 187 11.37 -25.42 3.65
N SER A 188 12.55 -25.27 3.03
CA SER A 188 13.17 -26.28 2.18
C SER A 188 13.50 -27.56 2.97
N ARG A 189 14.10 -27.44 4.15
CA ARG A 189 14.39 -28.57 5.04
C ARG A 189 13.11 -29.31 5.43
N ILE A 190 12.07 -28.58 5.84
CA ILE A 190 10.77 -29.15 6.20
C ILE A 190 10.17 -29.89 5.00
N SER A 191 10.11 -29.26 3.83
CA SER A 191 9.55 -29.83 2.62
C SER A 191 10.28 -31.12 2.21
N HIS A 192 11.61 -31.11 2.24
CA HIS A 192 12.43 -32.28 1.91
C HIS A 192 12.16 -33.45 2.88
N LYS A 193 12.01 -33.15 4.16
CA LYS A 193 11.71 -34.16 5.19
C LYS A 193 10.31 -34.73 5.06
N PHE A 194 9.31 -33.92 4.75
CA PHE A 194 7.95 -34.39 4.50
C PHE A 194 7.83 -35.23 3.24
N THR A 195 8.65 -35.00 2.23
CA THR A 195 8.70 -35.84 1.02
C THR A 195 9.15 -37.27 1.37
N HIS A 196 10.02 -37.45 2.37
CA HIS A 196 10.52 -38.75 2.82
C HIS A 196 9.89 -39.24 4.14
N PHE A 197 8.77 -38.66 4.55
CA PHE A 197 8.12 -38.94 5.82
C PHE A 197 7.82 -40.44 6.06
N ARG A 198 7.40 -41.18 5.01
CA ARG A 198 7.15 -42.61 5.09
C ARG A 198 8.42 -43.42 5.38
N LEU A 199 9.54 -43.02 4.80
CA LEU A 199 10.84 -43.65 5.03
C LEU A 199 11.32 -43.39 6.47
N MET A 200 11.19 -42.15 6.94
CA MET A 200 11.54 -41.78 8.30
C MET A 200 10.73 -42.56 9.36
N LYS A 201 9.43 -42.74 9.14
CA LYS A 201 8.56 -43.56 9.99
C LYS A 201 8.96 -45.03 9.98
N ALA A 202 9.33 -45.58 8.82
CA ALA A 202 9.74 -46.99 8.67
C ALA A 202 11.04 -47.31 9.44
N PHE A 203 11.93 -46.34 9.61
CA PHE A 203 13.21 -46.49 10.31
C PHE A 203 13.22 -45.93 11.73
N GLN A 204 12.06 -45.49 12.29
CA GLN A 204 11.94 -44.94 13.66
C GLN A 204 12.92 -43.76 13.91
N GLY A 205 13.15 -42.91 12.88
CA GLY A 205 14.14 -41.85 12.92
C GLY A 205 13.67 -40.51 13.54
N GLU A 206 12.49 -40.48 14.24
CA GLU A 206 11.87 -39.25 14.71
C GLU A 206 12.73 -38.48 15.71
N GLU A 207 13.35 -39.17 16.69
CA GLU A 207 14.18 -38.52 17.71
C GLU A 207 15.47 -37.92 17.12
N SER A 208 16.12 -38.65 16.22
CA SER A 208 17.30 -38.16 15.50
C SER A 208 16.99 -36.90 14.70
N GLU A 209 15.79 -36.85 14.14
CA GLU A 209 15.33 -35.72 13.33
C GLU A 209 15.02 -34.49 14.18
N LEU A 210 14.39 -34.67 15.33
CA LEU A 210 14.15 -33.59 16.32
C LEU A 210 15.46 -32.96 16.79
N HIS A 211 16.48 -33.80 17.08
CA HIS A 211 17.80 -33.30 17.46
C HIS A 211 18.47 -32.49 16.32
N SER A 212 18.27 -32.85 15.06
CA SER A 212 18.83 -32.13 13.91
C SER A 212 18.18 -30.75 13.65
N MET A 213 17.00 -30.51 14.25
CA MET A 213 16.30 -29.24 14.15
C MET A 213 16.62 -28.26 15.28
N THR A 214 17.12 -28.76 16.41
CA THR A 214 17.41 -27.95 17.61
C THR A 214 18.87 -27.56 17.74
N GLY A 215 19.76 -28.05 16.89
CA GLY A 215 21.18 -27.69 16.78
C GLY A 215 21.45 -26.83 15.57
#